data_8145cfb6ff1515d8bacc25c1226733f8
#
_entry.id   8145cfb6ff1515d8bacc25c1226733f8
#
_cell.length_a   1.000
_cell.length_b   1.000
_cell.length_c   1.000
_cell.angle_alpha   90.00
_cell.angle_beta   90.00
_cell.angle_gamma   90.00
#
_symmetry.space_group_name_H-M   'P 1'
#
loop_
_entity.id
_entity.type
_entity.pdbx_description
1 polymer ?
#
loop_
_entity_poly.entity_id
_entity_poly.type
_entity_poly.pdbx_seq_one_letter_code
_entity_poly.pdbx_strand_id
1 'polypeptide(L)'
;PHGIANALVLLHVLRYNAAEVPAKMGTFPQYQYPHTLARYAEIGRSVGLTGKNDSEVFEKLLQKLQELMDTIEIKHTIKEYGVDEKYFLETLDEMTEQAFNDQCTGANPRYPLMSELKEIYLKAYYGEGNIPESGKAKEKKEEK
;
A
#
# COMPACT_ATOMS: atom_id res chain seq x y z
N PRO A 1 12.15 1.42 13.44
CA PRO A 1 12.64 2.65 12.80
C PRO A 1 11.71 3.10 11.69
N HIS A 2 11.47 4.40 11.58
CA HIS A 2 10.50 4.99 10.64
C HIS A 2 10.75 4.58 9.17
N GLY A 3 12.00 4.56 8.73
CA GLY A 3 12.35 4.19 7.36
C GLY A 3 11.97 2.74 7.01
N ILE A 4 12.16 1.81 7.93
CA ILE A 4 11.76 0.40 7.75
C ILE A 4 10.23 0.30 7.69
N ALA A 5 9.50 0.98 8.58
CA ALA A 5 8.05 0.97 8.58
C ALA A 5 7.49 1.49 7.24
N ASN A 6 8.03 2.58 6.71
CA ASN A 6 7.66 3.10 5.41
C ASN A 6 7.97 2.12 4.27
N ALA A 7 9.14 1.47 4.29
CA ALA A 7 9.51 0.50 3.27
C ALA A 7 8.55 -0.71 3.23
N LEU A 8 8.13 -1.19 4.39
CA LEU A 8 7.22 -2.35 4.51
C LEU A 8 5.82 -2.10 3.93
N VAL A 9 5.35 -0.86 3.90
CA VAL A 9 4.05 -0.51 3.30
C VAL A 9 4.17 0.06 1.89
N LEU A 10 5.37 0.45 1.45
CA LEU A 10 5.59 1.21 0.21
C LEU A 10 4.97 0.54 -1.01
N LEU A 11 5.31 -0.71 -1.30
CA LEU A 11 4.85 -1.39 -2.51
C LEU A 11 3.34 -1.58 -2.52
N HIS A 12 2.74 -1.85 -1.36
CA HIS A 12 1.29 -1.98 -1.20
C HIS A 12 0.57 -0.65 -1.45
N VAL A 13 1.11 0.45 -0.94
CA VAL A 13 0.58 1.81 -1.19
C VAL A 13 0.72 2.20 -2.66
N LEU A 14 1.86 1.90 -3.30
CA LEU A 14 2.03 2.18 -4.73
C LEU A 14 1.02 1.41 -5.58
N ARG A 15 0.80 0.12 -5.29
CA ARG A 15 -0.23 -0.68 -5.98
C ARG A 15 -1.63 -0.14 -5.75
N TYR A 16 -1.94 0.24 -4.52
CA TYR A 16 -3.23 0.86 -4.18
C TYR A 16 -3.47 2.13 -5.01
N ASN A 17 -2.50 3.02 -5.04
CA ASN A 17 -2.60 4.31 -5.74
C ASN A 17 -2.62 4.16 -7.26
N ALA A 18 -1.97 3.14 -7.82
CA ALA A 18 -1.91 2.91 -9.27
C ALA A 18 -3.15 2.21 -9.84
N ALA A 19 -4.04 1.69 -9.01
CA ALA A 19 -5.24 0.99 -9.47
C ALA A 19 -6.15 1.93 -10.27
N GLU A 20 -6.46 1.53 -11.51
CA GLU A 20 -7.38 2.25 -12.40
C GLU A 20 -8.83 1.89 -12.10
N VAL A 21 -9.31 2.31 -10.94
CA VAL A 21 -10.71 2.15 -10.51
C VAL A 21 -11.32 3.52 -10.23
N PRO A 22 -12.63 3.69 -10.33
CA PRO A 22 -13.29 4.89 -9.84
C PRO A 22 -12.89 5.13 -8.39
N ALA A 23 -12.22 6.24 -8.13
CA ALA A 23 -11.70 6.56 -6.82
C ALA A 23 -12.32 7.86 -6.32
N LYS A 24 -12.65 7.90 -5.02
CA LYS A 24 -12.98 9.15 -4.37
C LYS A 24 -11.71 9.98 -4.26
N MET A 25 -11.80 11.21 -4.72
CA MET A 25 -10.71 12.18 -4.64
C MET A 25 -10.62 12.75 -3.24
N GLY A 26 -9.39 13.08 -2.83
CA GLY A 26 -9.13 13.78 -1.59
C GLY A 26 -9.50 15.27 -1.63
N THR A 27 -8.97 16.01 -0.71
CA THR A 27 -9.33 17.41 -0.43
C THR A 27 -8.83 18.40 -1.49
N PHE A 28 -7.96 17.98 -2.40
CA PHE A 28 -7.33 18.87 -3.38
C PHE A 28 -8.05 18.81 -4.73
N PRO A 29 -8.87 19.83 -5.09
CA PRO A 29 -9.63 19.86 -6.36
C PRO A 29 -8.75 19.84 -7.61
N GLN A 30 -7.49 20.23 -7.51
CA GLN A 30 -6.52 20.17 -8.61
C GLN A 30 -6.19 18.75 -9.04
N TYR A 31 -6.45 17.75 -8.23
CA TYR A 31 -6.32 16.34 -8.59
C TYR A 31 -7.60 15.80 -9.24
N GLN A 32 -8.15 16.52 -10.21
CA GLN A 32 -9.42 16.14 -10.87
C GLN A 32 -9.37 14.77 -11.53
N TYR A 33 -8.20 14.34 -11.97
CA TYR A 33 -7.96 13.03 -12.58
C TYR A 33 -6.52 12.59 -12.26
N PRO A 34 -6.27 11.93 -11.13
CA PRO A 34 -4.94 11.46 -10.82
C PRO A 34 -4.54 10.37 -11.82
N HIS A 35 -3.59 10.69 -12.68
CA HIS A 35 -2.95 9.73 -13.59
C HIS A 35 -1.79 9.03 -12.88
N THR A 36 -2.07 8.42 -11.76
CA THR A 36 -1.04 7.91 -10.85
C THR A 36 -0.22 6.80 -11.50
N LEU A 37 -0.88 5.85 -12.19
CA LEU A 37 -0.18 4.80 -12.93
C LEU A 37 0.77 5.38 -13.98
N ALA A 38 0.31 6.34 -14.78
CA ALA A 38 1.14 6.99 -15.81
C ALA A 38 2.33 7.72 -15.17
N ARG A 39 2.13 8.42 -14.05
CA ARG A 39 3.22 9.12 -13.32
C ARG A 39 4.25 8.14 -12.76
N TYR A 40 3.83 7.01 -12.20
CA TYR A 40 4.76 5.97 -11.76
C TYR A 40 5.51 5.34 -12.93
N ALA A 41 4.86 5.15 -14.07
CA ALA A 41 5.51 4.67 -15.29
C ALA A 41 6.55 5.68 -15.82
N GLU A 42 6.26 6.99 -15.77
CA GLU A 42 7.25 8.03 -16.09
C GLU A 42 8.50 7.92 -15.22
N ILE A 43 8.32 7.73 -13.89
CA ILE A 43 9.44 7.50 -12.97
C ILE A 43 10.21 6.24 -13.38
N GLY A 44 9.51 5.15 -13.67
CA GLY A 44 10.16 3.91 -14.14
C GLY A 44 11.00 4.14 -15.39
N ARG A 45 10.47 4.87 -16.37
CA ARG A 45 11.21 5.20 -17.60
C ARG A 45 12.41 6.11 -17.34
N SER A 46 12.30 7.03 -16.40
CA SER A 46 13.42 7.94 -16.06
C SER A 46 14.61 7.20 -15.45
N VAL A 47 14.40 6.03 -14.86
CA VAL A 47 15.46 5.15 -14.36
C VAL A 47 15.80 4.01 -15.33
N GLY A 48 15.38 4.12 -16.59
CA GLY A 48 15.77 3.22 -17.67
C GLY A 48 14.90 1.97 -17.83
N LEU A 49 13.75 1.89 -17.14
CA LEU A 49 12.83 0.76 -17.34
C LEU A 49 12.00 0.94 -18.62
N THR A 50 11.77 -0.15 -19.33
CA THR A 50 11.00 -0.18 -20.56
C THR A 50 9.87 -1.20 -20.49
N GLY A 51 8.79 -0.97 -21.21
CA GLY A 51 7.65 -1.88 -21.29
C GLY A 51 6.69 -1.48 -22.41
N LYS A 52 5.76 -2.35 -22.74
CA LYS A 52 4.78 -2.15 -23.83
C LYS A 52 3.73 -1.09 -23.47
N ASN A 53 3.46 -0.92 -22.19
CA ASN A 53 2.49 0.03 -21.64
C ASN A 53 2.90 0.47 -20.23
N ASP A 54 2.14 1.38 -19.65
CA ASP A 54 2.41 1.93 -18.31
C ASP A 54 2.34 0.87 -17.22
N SER A 55 1.40 -0.08 -17.31
CA SER A 55 1.27 -1.17 -16.34
C SER A 55 2.52 -2.06 -16.31
N GLU A 56 3.07 -2.41 -17.46
CA GLU A 56 4.29 -3.22 -17.53
C GLU A 56 5.50 -2.47 -16.94
N VAL A 57 5.66 -1.19 -17.26
CA VAL A 57 6.72 -0.35 -16.69
C VAL A 57 6.55 -0.22 -15.17
N PHE A 58 5.32 -0.04 -14.70
CA PHE A 58 5.01 0.05 -13.28
C PHE A 58 5.35 -1.25 -12.53
N GLU A 59 5.00 -2.42 -13.07
CA GLU A 59 5.38 -3.71 -12.44
C GLU A 59 6.90 -3.88 -12.36
N LYS A 60 7.64 -3.47 -13.41
CA LYS A 60 9.11 -3.46 -13.37
C LYS A 60 9.66 -2.47 -12.34
N LEU A 61 9.00 -1.33 -12.14
CA LEU A 61 9.39 -0.38 -11.09
C LEU A 61 9.22 -1.00 -9.70
N LEU A 62 8.09 -1.67 -9.44
CA LEU A 62 7.88 -2.37 -8.17
C LEU A 62 8.91 -3.47 -7.94
N GLN A 63 9.22 -4.26 -8.98
CA GLN A 63 10.27 -5.27 -8.91
C GLN A 63 11.63 -4.63 -8.59
N LYS A 64 11.97 -3.52 -9.23
CA LYS A 64 13.24 -2.81 -9.00
C LYS A 64 13.33 -2.25 -7.58
N LEU A 65 12.23 -1.75 -7.03
CA LEU A 65 12.16 -1.32 -5.63
C LEU A 65 12.33 -2.50 -4.66
N GLN A 66 11.71 -3.65 -4.96
CA GLN A 66 11.89 -4.86 -4.16
C GLN A 66 13.36 -5.32 -4.19
N GLU A 67 13.98 -5.39 -5.36
CA GLU A 67 15.40 -5.74 -5.50
C GLU A 67 16.32 -4.80 -4.71
N LEU A 68 16.00 -3.50 -4.69
CA LEU A 68 16.72 -2.52 -3.88
C LEU A 68 16.57 -2.81 -2.38
N MET A 69 15.33 -3.07 -1.93
CA MET A 69 15.06 -3.41 -0.53
C MET A 69 15.78 -4.70 -0.12
N ASP A 70 15.82 -5.70 -1.00
CA ASP A 70 16.56 -6.95 -0.77
C ASP A 70 18.08 -6.70 -0.66
N THR A 71 18.62 -5.84 -1.52
CA THR A 71 20.04 -5.48 -1.51
C THR A 71 20.47 -4.80 -0.20
N ILE A 72 19.59 -4.02 0.40
CA ILE A 72 19.83 -3.35 1.69
C ILE A 72 19.24 -4.12 2.88
N GLU A 73 18.92 -5.39 2.67
CA GLU A 73 18.47 -6.35 3.69
C GLU A 73 17.19 -5.95 4.44
N ILE A 74 16.27 -5.22 3.79
CA ILE A 74 14.94 -4.98 4.35
C ILE A 74 14.09 -6.23 4.15
N LYS A 75 13.55 -6.76 5.25
CA LYS A 75 12.64 -7.91 5.22
C LYS A 75 11.32 -7.55 4.53
N HIS A 76 10.62 -8.56 4.02
CA HIS A 76 9.44 -8.35 3.17
C HIS A 76 8.17 -8.06 3.96
N THR A 77 8.10 -8.49 5.22
CA THR A 77 6.87 -8.39 6.03
C THR A 77 7.15 -7.90 7.45
N ILE A 78 6.13 -7.32 8.07
CA ILE A 78 6.17 -6.92 9.47
C ILE A 78 6.39 -8.16 10.36
N LYS A 79 5.79 -9.30 10.00
CA LYS A 79 5.92 -10.58 10.71
C LYS A 79 7.39 -11.06 10.77
N GLU A 80 8.14 -10.89 9.68
CA GLU A 80 9.58 -11.27 9.64
C GLU A 80 10.44 -10.42 10.56
N TYR A 81 9.99 -9.22 10.94
CA TYR A 81 10.64 -8.40 11.98
C TYR A 81 10.31 -8.86 13.41
N GLY A 82 9.51 -9.92 13.58
CA GLY A 82 9.20 -10.51 14.87
C GLY A 82 8.06 -9.82 15.62
N VAL A 83 7.25 -9.02 14.96
CA VAL A 83 6.05 -8.46 15.57
C VAL A 83 5.05 -9.58 15.80
N ASP A 84 4.61 -9.74 17.05
CA ASP A 84 3.66 -10.75 17.45
C ASP A 84 2.32 -10.59 16.76
N GLU A 85 1.76 -11.69 16.24
CA GLU A 85 0.53 -11.68 15.44
C GLU A 85 -0.69 -11.24 16.25
N LYS A 86 -0.78 -11.70 17.49
CA LYS A 86 -1.89 -11.34 18.36
C LYS A 86 -1.86 -9.85 18.66
N TYR A 87 -0.71 -9.32 19.01
CA TYR A 87 -0.51 -7.89 19.26
C TYR A 87 -0.85 -7.05 18.01
N PHE A 88 -0.38 -7.48 16.83
CA PHE A 88 -0.70 -6.80 15.58
C PHE A 88 -2.20 -6.76 15.32
N LEU A 89 -2.90 -7.88 15.47
CA LEU A 89 -4.34 -7.96 15.23
C LEU A 89 -5.17 -7.18 16.26
N GLU A 90 -4.70 -7.10 17.52
CA GLU A 90 -5.34 -6.31 18.59
C GLU A 90 -5.22 -4.80 18.34
N THR A 91 -4.14 -4.35 17.74
CA THR A 91 -3.88 -2.93 17.46
C THR A 91 -4.29 -2.47 16.06
N LEU A 92 -4.63 -3.40 15.18
CA LEU A 92 -4.88 -3.14 13.75
C LEU A 92 -6.00 -2.11 13.52
N ASP A 93 -7.10 -2.21 14.24
CA ASP A 93 -8.23 -1.31 14.09
C ASP A 93 -7.88 0.12 14.53
N GLU A 94 -7.17 0.26 15.65
CA GLU A 94 -6.68 1.55 16.15
C GLU A 94 -5.68 2.19 15.16
N MET A 95 -4.71 1.40 14.66
CA MET A 95 -3.75 1.88 13.66
C MET A 95 -4.45 2.34 12.38
N THR A 96 -5.48 1.62 11.96
CA THR A 96 -6.27 1.95 10.77
C THR A 96 -7.02 3.26 10.96
N GLU A 97 -7.65 3.46 12.11
CA GLU A 97 -8.36 4.70 12.45
C GLU A 97 -7.38 5.89 12.52
N GLN A 98 -6.24 5.73 13.15
CA GLN A 98 -5.21 6.76 13.21
C GLN A 98 -4.70 7.14 11.82
N ALA A 99 -4.44 6.15 10.95
CA ALA A 99 -4.02 6.39 9.57
C ALA A 99 -5.12 7.08 8.75
N PHE A 100 -6.39 6.73 8.95
CA PHE A 100 -7.51 7.36 8.26
C PHE A 100 -7.67 8.83 8.68
N ASN A 101 -7.48 9.14 9.96
CA ASN A 101 -7.60 10.49 10.52
C ASN A 101 -6.33 11.33 10.33
N ASP A 102 -5.23 10.76 9.83
CA ASP A 102 -4.01 11.51 9.58
C ASP A 102 -4.25 12.56 8.49
N GLN A 103 -3.76 13.78 8.75
CA GLN A 103 -3.91 14.91 7.81
C GLN A 103 -3.32 14.63 6.42
N CYS A 104 -2.28 13.80 6.34
CA CYS A 104 -1.61 13.46 5.08
C CYS A 104 -2.46 12.48 4.23
N THR A 105 -3.34 11.72 4.84
CA THR A 105 -4.22 10.78 4.12
C THR A 105 -5.15 11.50 3.14
N GLY A 106 -5.63 12.69 3.50
CA GLY A 106 -6.43 13.53 2.61
C GLY A 106 -5.68 14.02 1.36
N ALA A 107 -4.34 14.01 1.38
CA ALA A 107 -3.49 14.41 0.26
C ALA A 107 -3.12 13.22 -0.67
N ASN A 108 -3.50 11.98 -0.30
CA ASN A 108 -3.23 10.82 -1.15
C ASN A 108 -4.00 10.93 -2.49
N PRO A 109 -3.41 10.56 -3.63
CA PRO A 109 -4.08 10.67 -4.94
C PRO A 109 -5.36 9.82 -5.05
N ARG A 110 -5.49 8.77 -4.24
CA ARG A 110 -6.71 7.99 -4.06
C ARG A 110 -7.11 8.04 -2.59
N TYR A 111 -8.28 8.61 -2.28
CA TYR A 111 -8.77 8.70 -0.90
C TYR A 111 -9.19 7.30 -0.41
N PRO A 112 -8.53 6.75 0.63
CA PRO A 112 -8.79 5.39 1.06
C PRO A 112 -10.03 5.29 1.94
N LEU A 113 -10.71 4.13 1.85
CA LEU A 113 -11.63 3.68 2.88
C LEU A 113 -10.85 3.06 4.05
N MET A 114 -11.44 3.00 5.23
CA MET A 114 -10.83 2.34 6.38
C MET A 114 -10.53 0.86 6.10
N SER A 115 -11.44 0.16 5.42
CA SER A 115 -11.23 -1.23 5.00
C SER A 115 -10.02 -1.41 4.07
N GLU A 116 -9.79 -0.45 3.18
CA GLU A 116 -8.64 -0.47 2.26
C GLU A 116 -7.32 -0.23 2.99
N LEU A 117 -7.28 0.70 3.97
CA LEU A 117 -6.12 0.90 4.84
C LEU A 117 -5.81 -0.34 5.67
N LYS A 118 -6.84 -0.97 6.23
CA LYS A 118 -6.72 -2.23 6.96
C LYS A 118 -6.13 -3.34 6.10
N GLU A 119 -6.59 -3.46 4.85
CA GLU A 119 -6.05 -4.43 3.89
C GLU A 119 -4.56 -4.17 3.59
N ILE A 120 -4.14 -2.91 3.46
CA ILE A 120 -2.73 -2.55 3.26
C ILE A 120 -1.89 -3.02 4.46
N TYR A 121 -2.34 -2.80 5.70
CA TYR A 121 -1.64 -3.29 6.89
C TYR A 121 -1.57 -4.82 6.95
N LEU A 122 -2.66 -5.52 6.60
CA LEU A 122 -2.68 -6.98 6.54
C LEU A 122 -1.70 -7.51 5.49
N LYS A 123 -1.64 -6.90 4.30
CA LYS A 123 -0.67 -7.26 3.26
C LYS A 123 0.77 -6.99 3.72
N ALA A 124 1.02 -5.88 4.42
CA ALA A 124 2.34 -5.58 4.96
C ALA A 124 2.76 -6.55 6.06
N TYR A 125 1.81 -7.08 6.84
CA TYR A 125 2.10 -8.04 7.89
C TYR A 125 2.34 -9.46 7.37
N TYR A 126 1.45 -9.98 6.51
CA TYR A 126 1.50 -11.38 6.05
C TYR A 126 2.20 -11.57 4.71
N GLY A 127 2.37 -10.53 3.93
CA GLY A 127 2.71 -10.59 2.51
C GLY A 127 1.48 -10.71 1.62
N GLU A 128 1.60 -10.26 0.38
CA GLU A 128 0.52 -10.33 -0.61
C GLU A 128 0.13 -11.80 -0.89
N GLY A 129 -1.17 -12.09 -0.86
CA GLY A 129 -1.70 -13.45 -1.07
C GLY A 129 -1.64 -14.38 0.15
N ASN A 130 -1.01 -13.98 1.26
CA ASN A 130 -0.83 -14.82 2.45
C ASN A 130 -1.75 -14.45 3.63
N ILE A 131 -2.73 -13.57 3.41
CA ILE A 131 -3.67 -13.15 4.47
C ILE A 131 -4.56 -14.32 4.83
N PRO A 132 -4.54 -14.82 6.09
CA PRO A 132 -5.39 -15.93 6.51
C PRO A 132 -6.88 -15.55 6.51
N GLU A 133 -7.76 -16.52 6.34
CA GLU A 133 -9.22 -16.29 6.35
C GLU A 133 -9.71 -15.67 7.66
N SER A 134 -9.04 -15.97 8.77
CA SER A 134 -9.32 -15.34 10.07
C SER A 134 -9.10 -13.83 10.09
N GLY A 135 -8.19 -13.32 9.26
CA GLY A 135 -7.97 -11.88 9.05
C GLY A 135 -9.07 -11.21 8.21
N LYS A 136 -9.75 -12.00 7.35
CA LYS A 136 -10.85 -11.52 6.48
C LYS A 136 -12.22 -11.58 7.15
N ALA A 137 -12.38 -12.36 8.20
CA ALA A 137 -13.69 -12.70 8.78
C ALA A 137 -14.33 -11.60 9.63
N LYS A 138 -13.63 -10.54 9.99
CA LYS A 138 -14.21 -9.43 10.77
C LYS A 138 -15.03 -8.44 9.94
N GLU A 139 -14.87 -8.42 8.60
CA GLU A 139 -15.57 -7.46 7.72
C GLU A 139 -17.07 -7.74 7.54
N LYS A 140 -17.53 -8.99 7.77
CA LYS A 140 -18.94 -9.38 7.51
C LYS A 140 -19.92 -9.13 8.67
N LYS A 141 -19.48 -8.57 9.79
CA LYS A 141 -20.35 -8.37 10.97
C LYS A 141 -20.83 -6.93 11.18
N GLU A 142 -20.33 -5.96 10.43
CA GLU A 142 -20.71 -4.54 10.58
C GLU A 142 -21.71 -4.05 9.51
N GLU A 143 -22.14 -4.91 8.58
CA GLU A 143 -23.20 -4.60 7.60
C GLU A 143 -24.56 -5.21 7.97
N LYS A 144 -24.98 -5.14 9.24
CA LYS A 144 -26.38 -5.42 9.60
C LYS A 144 -26.92 -4.39 10.57
#